data_67b9d1e5f9482446759ae3ff8684eb83
#
_entry.id   67b9d1e5f9482446759ae3ff8684eb83
#
_cell.length_a   1.000
_cell.length_b   1.000
_cell.length_c   1.000
_cell.angle_alpha   90.00
_cell.angle_beta   90.00
_cell.angle_gamma   90.00
#
_symmetry.space_group_name_H-M   'P 1'
#
loop_
_entity.id
_entity.type
_entity.pdbx_description
1 polymer ?
#
loop_
_entity_poly.entity_id
_entity_poly.type
_entity_poly.pdbx_seq_one_letter_code
_entity_poly.pdbx_strand_id
1 'polypeptide(L)'
;MLTLKCNAQIKKYIVPASLVFVAGGFEGAMDGLQFHYDKPNQFWNPDISWTNKYRNNDPLQGKTFRGKYLVFTTDGWHLMKFGRNAFTMGAIVTAIGEKRKWWVYIVEGLSYWTINRIGFNLTYKLF
;
A
#
# COMPACT_ATOMS: atom_id res chain seq x y z
N MET A 1 17.72 33.47 2.44
CA MET A 1 18.49 32.25 2.78
C MET A 1 17.80 31.37 3.83
N LEU A 2 17.09 31.93 4.82
CA LEU A 2 16.33 31.15 5.82
C LEU A 2 15.14 30.35 5.22
N THR A 3 14.39 30.92 4.31
CA THR A 3 13.21 30.31 3.67
C THR A 3 13.53 29.05 2.85
N LEU A 4 14.69 29.00 2.19
CA LEU A 4 15.12 27.82 1.43
C LEU A 4 15.50 26.63 2.33
N LYS A 5 16.12 26.89 3.50
CA LYS A 5 16.45 25.86 4.49
C LYS A 5 15.19 25.29 5.15
N CYS A 6 14.19 26.12 5.43
CA CYS A 6 12.91 25.69 6.01
C CYS A 6 12.15 24.78 5.03
N ASN A 7 12.09 25.13 3.74
CA ASN A 7 11.44 24.33 2.71
C ASN A 7 12.10 22.96 2.50
N ALA A 8 13.43 22.87 2.58
CA ALA A 8 14.13 21.59 2.46
C ALA A 8 13.88 20.68 3.67
N GLN A 9 13.81 21.23 4.88
CA GLN A 9 13.50 20.45 6.09
C GLN A 9 12.05 19.94 6.09
N ILE A 10 11.10 20.75 5.63
CA ILE A 10 9.68 20.36 5.56
C ILE A 10 9.49 19.22 4.57
N LYS A 11 10.09 19.30 3.36
CA LYS A 11 10.01 18.24 2.34
C LYS A 11 10.49 16.88 2.84
N LYS A 12 11.50 16.84 3.70
CA LYS A 12 12.08 15.66 4.31
C LYS A 12 11.06 14.82 5.11
N TYR A 13 10.09 15.44 5.74
CA TYR A 13 9.06 14.77 6.52
C TYR A 13 7.75 14.57 5.75
N ILE A 14 7.39 15.53 4.91
CA ILE A 14 6.13 15.49 4.15
C ILE A 14 6.14 14.34 3.14
N VAL A 15 7.24 14.13 2.40
CA VAL A 15 7.29 13.09 1.37
C VAL A 15 7.09 11.69 1.95
N PRO A 16 7.88 11.22 2.95
CA PRO A 16 7.62 9.91 3.53
C PRO A 16 6.26 9.81 4.23
N ALA A 17 5.78 10.88 4.88
CA ALA A 17 4.47 10.91 5.51
C ALA A 17 3.33 10.72 4.49
N SER A 18 3.41 11.39 3.35
CA SER A 18 2.45 11.25 2.26
C SER A 18 2.45 9.84 1.67
N LEU A 19 3.63 9.26 1.46
CA LEU A 19 3.76 7.88 0.96
C LEU A 19 3.18 6.85 1.94
N VAL A 20 3.43 7.03 3.24
CA VAL A 20 2.87 6.17 4.30
C VAL A 20 1.35 6.31 4.39
N PHE A 21 0.82 7.53 4.23
CA PHE A 21 -0.62 7.77 4.18
C PHE A 21 -1.27 7.00 3.02
N VAL A 22 -0.71 7.10 1.82
CA VAL A 22 -1.18 6.39 0.62
C VAL A 22 -1.06 4.87 0.81
N ALA A 23 0.04 4.38 1.41
CA ALA A 23 0.20 2.96 1.74
C ALA A 23 -0.91 2.46 2.68
N GLY A 24 -1.29 3.26 3.69
CA GLY A 24 -2.43 2.97 4.57
C GLY A 24 -3.75 2.91 3.81
N GLY A 25 -3.96 3.80 2.84
CA GLY A 25 -5.13 3.76 1.95
C GLY A 25 -5.21 2.46 1.14
N PHE A 26 -4.11 2.01 0.57
CA PHE A 26 -4.04 0.72 -0.13
C PHE A 26 -4.31 -0.47 0.80
N GLU A 27 -3.81 -0.43 2.04
CA GLU A 27 -4.07 -1.45 3.05
C GLU A 27 -5.56 -1.50 3.41
N GLY A 28 -6.19 -0.34 3.64
CA GLY A 28 -7.62 -0.24 3.90
C GLY A 28 -8.49 -0.73 2.74
N ALA A 29 -8.09 -0.41 1.49
CA ALA A 29 -8.78 -0.92 0.30
C ALA A 29 -8.64 -2.44 0.17
N MET A 30 -7.47 -3.00 0.46
CA MET A 30 -7.23 -4.44 0.45
C MET A 30 -8.13 -5.18 1.44
N ASP A 31 -8.22 -4.67 2.67
CA ASP A 31 -9.07 -5.26 3.71
C ASP A 31 -10.56 -5.03 3.41
N GLY A 32 -10.93 -3.86 2.87
CA GLY A 32 -12.28 -3.59 2.41
C GLY A 32 -12.74 -4.56 1.32
N LEU A 33 -11.88 -4.84 0.34
CA LEU A 33 -12.14 -5.88 -0.67
C LEU A 33 -12.29 -7.26 -0.05
N GLN A 34 -11.45 -7.62 0.92
CA GLN A 34 -11.44 -8.94 1.53
C GLN A 34 -12.68 -9.20 2.40
N PHE A 35 -13.18 -8.21 3.11
CA PHE A 35 -14.20 -8.42 4.16
C PHE A 35 -15.56 -7.80 3.85
N HIS A 36 -15.65 -6.87 2.89
CA HIS A 36 -16.87 -6.10 2.64
C HIS A 36 -17.34 -6.06 1.18
N TYR A 37 -16.52 -6.54 0.24
CA TYR A 37 -16.86 -6.50 -1.18
C TYR A 37 -17.53 -7.81 -1.62
N ASP A 38 -18.86 -7.77 -1.81
CA ASP A 38 -19.69 -8.91 -2.19
C ASP A 38 -20.24 -8.87 -3.63
N LYS A 39 -19.90 -7.80 -4.40
CA LYS A 39 -20.43 -7.63 -5.76
C LYS A 39 -19.81 -8.66 -6.73
N PRO A 40 -20.61 -9.17 -7.71
CA PRO A 40 -20.12 -10.13 -8.70
C PRO A 40 -19.21 -9.46 -9.72
N ASN A 41 -17.95 -9.29 -9.37
CA ASN A 41 -16.92 -8.71 -10.24
C ASN A 41 -15.70 -9.62 -10.29
N GLN A 42 -15.35 -10.07 -11.50
CA GLN A 42 -14.28 -11.04 -11.73
C GLN A 42 -12.88 -10.54 -11.31
N PHE A 43 -12.69 -9.22 -11.19
CA PHE A 43 -11.41 -8.64 -10.79
C PHE A 43 -11.37 -8.20 -9.32
N TRP A 44 -12.45 -7.58 -8.84
CA TRP A 44 -12.47 -6.96 -7.52
C TRP A 44 -12.96 -7.87 -6.40
N ASN A 45 -13.79 -8.87 -6.70
CA ASN A 45 -14.29 -9.80 -5.67
C ASN A 45 -13.26 -10.89 -5.36
N PRO A 46 -12.67 -10.94 -4.16
CA PRO A 46 -11.64 -11.91 -3.80
C PRO A 46 -12.10 -13.37 -3.88
N ASP A 47 -13.40 -13.62 -3.60
CA ASP A 47 -13.98 -14.98 -3.62
C ASP A 47 -14.01 -15.60 -5.02
N ILE A 48 -14.00 -14.75 -6.05
CA ILE A 48 -14.01 -15.16 -7.45
C ILE A 48 -12.65 -14.95 -8.09
N SER A 49 -12.06 -13.77 -7.90
CA SER A 49 -10.88 -13.28 -8.62
C SER A 49 -9.59 -14.05 -8.32
N TRP A 50 -9.52 -14.76 -7.19
CA TRP A 50 -8.35 -15.57 -6.84
C TRP A 50 -8.00 -16.63 -7.89
N THR A 51 -8.99 -17.05 -8.70
CA THR A 51 -8.80 -18.02 -9.79
C THR A 51 -8.14 -17.43 -11.03
N ASN A 52 -8.16 -16.09 -11.21
CA ASN A 52 -7.63 -15.39 -12.39
C ASN A 52 -6.14 -15.62 -12.65
N LYS A 53 -5.39 -16.07 -11.65
CA LYS A 53 -3.98 -16.44 -11.78
C LYS A 53 -3.76 -17.79 -12.48
N TYR A 54 -4.82 -18.60 -12.65
CA TYR A 54 -4.75 -19.91 -13.27
C TYR A 54 -5.29 -19.91 -14.70
N ARG A 55 -4.87 -20.90 -15.50
CA ARG A 55 -5.39 -21.09 -16.88
C ARG A 55 -6.87 -21.44 -16.82
N ASN A 56 -7.66 -20.79 -17.65
CA ASN A 56 -9.11 -20.95 -17.69
C ASN A 56 -9.80 -20.83 -16.31
N ASN A 57 -9.19 -20.06 -15.39
CA ASN A 57 -9.63 -19.91 -14.00
C ASN A 57 -9.70 -21.24 -13.21
N ASP A 58 -8.96 -22.26 -13.65
CA ASP A 58 -8.94 -23.58 -13.04
C ASP A 58 -7.57 -23.84 -12.37
N PRO A 59 -7.52 -23.97 -11.03
CA PRO A 59 -6.29 -24.25 -10.29
C PRO A 59 -5.56 -25.52 -10.74
N LEU A 60 -6.28 -26.53 -11.25
CA LEU A 60 -5.71 -27.80 -11.71
C LEU A 60 -4.90 -27.64 -13.02
N GLN A 61 -5.16 -26.59 -13.80
CA GLN A 61 -4.45 -26.32 -15.05
C GLN A 61 -3.15 -25.55 -14.87
N GLY A 62 -2.81 -25.19 -13.63
CA GLY A 62 -1.59 -24.46 -13.29
C GLY A 62 -1.69 -22.95 -13.60
N LYS A 63 -0.69 -22.21 -13.11
CA LYS A 63 -0.67 -20.74 -13.21
C LYS A 63 -0.35 -20.26 -14.62
N THR A 64 -0.99 -19.15 -15.02
CA THR A 64 -0.60 -18.37 -16.20
C THR A 64 0.73 -17.64 -15.96
N PHE A 65 1.33 -17.06 -17.02
CA PHE A 65 2.49 -16.15 -16.88
C PHE A 65 2.18 -14.99 -15.94
N ARG A 66 1.02 -14.35 -16.09
CA ARG A 66 0.58 -13.27 -15.19
C ARG A 66 0.41 -13.77 -13.75
N GLY A 67 -0.20 -14.93 -13.55
CA GLY A 67 -0.41 -15.54 -12.24
C GLY A 67 0.88 -16.01 -11.55
N LYS A 68 2.01 -16.11 -12.28
CA LYS A 68 3.31 -16.48 -11.73
C LYS A 68 4.20 -15.27 -11.44
N TYR A 69 4.27 -14.31 -12.36
CA TYR A 69 5.24 -13.22 -12.32
C TYR A 69 4.62 -11.82 -12.13
N LEU A 70 3.36 -11.64 -12.51
CA LEU A 70 2.64 -10.36 -12.48
C LEU A 70 1.33 -10.49 -11.71
N VAL A 71 1.37 -11.13 -10.55
CA VAL A 71 0.17 -11.48 -9.75
C VAL A 71 -0.67 -10.23 -9.43
N PHE A 72 -0.06 -9.07 -9.25
CA PHE A 72 -0.76 -7.81 -9.00
C PHE A 72 -1.70 -7.37 -10.15
N THR A 73 -1.58 -8.00 -11.33
CA THR A 73 -2.47 -7.73 -12.47
C THR A 73 -3.62 -8.73 -12.58
N THR A 74 -3.71 -9.72 -11.69
CA THR A 74 -4.73 -10.77 -11.77
C THR A 74 -6.01 -10.42 -11.03
N ASP A 75 -5.92 -9.68 -9.95
CA ASP A 75 -7.08 -9.31 -9.13
C ASP A 75 -6.82 -8.04 -8.31
N GLY A 76 -7.93 -7.44 -7.84
CA GLY A 76 -7.90 -6.18 -7.12
C GLY A 76 -7.16 -6.26 -5.78
N TRP A 77 -7.27 -7.37 -5.06
CA TRP A 77 -6.58 -7.54 -3.78
C TRP A 77 -5.05 -7.54 -3.94
N HIS A 78 -4.53 -8.27 -4.93
CA HIS A 78 -3.09 -8.27 -5.22
C HIS A 78 -2.61 -6.92 -5.77
N LEU A 79 -3.45 -6.20 -6.53
CA LEU A 79 -3.15 -4.85 -6.98
C LEU A 79 -3.00 -3.88 -5.80
N MET A 80 -3.94 -3.91 -4.84
CA MET A 80 -3.87 -3.08 -3.63
C MET A 80 -2.65 -3.44 -2.79
N LYS A 81 -2.35 -4.73 -2.62
CA LYS A 81 -1.16 -5.22 -1.92
C LYS A 81 0.14 -4.73 -2.56
N PHE A 82 0.21 -4.74 -3.89
CA PHE A 82 1.36 -4.20 -4.63
C PHE A 82 1.52 -2.70 -4.36
N GLY A 83 0.43 -1.93 -4.49
CA GLY A 83 0.43 -0.49 -4.19
C GLY A 83 0.92 -0.20 -2.77
N ARG A 84 0.36 -0.86 -1.76
CA ARG A 84 0.79 -0.76 -0.37
C ARG A 84 2.30 -0.96 -0.22
N ASN A 85 2.83 -2.04 -0.78
CA ASN A 85 4.25 -2.37 -0.66
C ASN A 85 5.13 -1.34 -1.38
N ALA A 86 4.75 -0.89 -2.58
CA ALA A 86 5.50 0.09 -3.36
C ALA A 86 5.58 1.44 -2.62
N PHE A 87 4.47 1.93 -2.07
CA PHE A 87 4.45 3.18 -1.32
C PHE A 87 5.16 3.06 0.03
N THR A 88 5.09 1.91 0.72
CA THR A 88 5.87 1.64 1.92
C THR A 88 7.37 1.66 1.63
N MET A 89 7.82 0.99 0.57
CA MET A 89 9.23 1.00 0.16
C MET A 89 9.68 2.41 -0.24
N GLY A 90 8.86 3.15 -0.97
CA GLY A 90 9.12 4.55 -1.29
C GLY A 90 9.29 5.42 -0.04
N ALA A 91 8.45 5.23 0.97
CA ALA A 91 8.57 5.94 2.25
C ALA A 91 9.88 5.60 2.97
N ILE A 92 10.25 4.32 3.03
CA ILE A 92 11.52 3.87 3.63
C ILE A 92 12.71 4.50 2.90
N VAL A 93 12.75 4.43 1.57
CA VAL A 93 13.85 4.98 0.77
C VAL A 93 13.99 6.49 0.95
N THR A 94 12.87 7.22 1.02
CA THR A 94 12.89 8.68 1.24
C THR A 94 13.23 9.09 2.68
N ALA A 95 13.03 8.20 3.65
CA ALA A 95 13.39 8.42 5.05
C ALA A 95 14.85 8.06 5.37
N ILE A 96 15.48 7.17 4.59
CA ILE A 96 16.88 6.74 4.75
C ILE A 96 17.82 7.86 4.30
N GLY A 97 18.90 8.12 5.08
CA GLY A 97 20.01 8.95 4.60
C GLY A 97 20.44 10.07 5.54
N GLU A 98 19.78 10.28 6.67
CA GLU A 98 20.24 11.27 7.64
C GLU A 98 20.51 10.65 9.02
N LYS A 99 21.70 10.92 9.55
CA LYS A 99 22.04 10.56 10.93
C LYS A 99 21.23 11.43 11.90
N ARG A 100 20.35 10.79 12.68
CA ARG A 100 19.50 11.43 13.69
C ARG A 100 19.73 10.82 15.05
N LYS A 101 19.35 11.53 16.10
CA LYS A 101 19.32 10.96 17.47
C LYS A 101 18.31 9.82 17.52
N TRP A 102 18.60 8.75 18.25
CA TRP A 102 17.78 7.54 18.30
C TRP A 102 16.30 7.78 18.65
N TRP A 103 16.01 8.71 19.57
CA TRP A 103 14.64 9.04 19.96
C TRP A 103 13.83 9.69 18.82
N VAL A 104 14.49 10.37 17.87
CA VAL A 104 13.83 10.95 16.69
C VAL A 104 13.24 9.85 15.81
N TYR A 105 13.95 8.73 15.63
CA TYR A 105 13.43 7.58 14.89
C TYR A 105 12.17 6.98 15.53
N ILE A 106 12.10 6.95 16.86
CA ILE A 106 10.90 6.47 17.59
C ILE A 106 9.72 7.41 17.34
N VAL A 107 9.92 8.72 17.49
CA VAL A 107 8.85 9.71 17.26
C VAL A 107 8.36 9.68 15.82
N GLU A 108 9.28 9.60 14.86
CA GLU A 108 8.93 9.48 13.43
C GLU A 108 8.20 8.17 13.15
N GLY A 109 8.66 7.05 13.67
CA GLY A 109 8.01 5.75 13.48
C GLY A 109 6.57 5.75 14.00
N LEU A 110 6.33 6.30 15.20
CA LEU A 110 4.99 6.44 15.77
C LEU A 110 4.12 7.40 14.94
N SER A 111 4.69 8.51 14.45
CA SER A 111 3.98 9.48 13.62
C SER A 111 3.57 8.86 12.29
N TYR A 112 4.48 8.15 11.61
CA TYR A 112 4.20 7.48 10.34
C TYR A 112 3.19 6.35 10.51
N TRP A 113 3.28 5.57 11.61
CA TRP A 113 2.29 4.57 11.93
C TRP A 113 0.89 5.19 12.10
N THR A 114 0.78 6.30 12.84
CA THR A 114 -0.50 7.02 13.02
C THR A 114 -1.06 7.51 11.68
N ILE A 115 -0.22 8.12 10.84
CA ILE A 115 -0.60 8.60 9.50
C ILE A 115 -1.07 7.44 8.61
N ASN A 116 -0.38 6.29 8.66
CA ASN A 116 -0.80 5.09 7.95
C ASN A 116 -2.20 4.63 8.41
N ARG A 117 -2.46 4.59 9.73
CA ARG A 117 -3.77 4.21 10.27
C ARG A 117 -4.89 5.18 9.89
N ILE A 118 -4.59 6.46 9.73
CA ILE A 118 -5.57 7.43 9.20
C ILE A 118 -5.92 7.08 7.75
N GLY A 119 -4.92 6.86 6.89
CA GLY A 119 -5.14 6.45 5.50
C GLY A 119 -5.93 5.14 5.40
N PHE A 120 -5.57 4.14 6.21
CA PHE A 120 -6.29 2.88 6.31
C PHE A 120 -7.77 3.09 6.66
N ASN A 121 -8.06 3.78 7.77
CA ASN A 121 -9.43 3.97 8.25
C ASN A 121 -10.31 4.74 7.28
N LEU A 122 -9.76 5.73 6.58
CA LEU A 122 -10.49 6.48 5.57
C LEU A 122 -10.91 5.60 4.40
N THR A 123 -10.03 4.72 3.94
CA THR A 123 -10.29 3.86 2.79
C THR A 123 -11.16 2.66 3.17
N TYR A 124 -10.90 2.02 4.31
CA TYR A 124 -11.66 0.87 4.79
C TYR A 124 -13.16 1.16 4.97
N LYS A 125 -13.50 2.37 5.39
CA LYS A 125 -14.91 2.81 5.56
C LYS A 125 -15.67 3.05 4.25
N LEU A 126 -14.99 3.01 3.10
CA LEU A 126 -15.63 3.18 1.80
C LEU A 126 -16.26 1.89 1.26
N PHE A 127 -15.92 0.75 1.86
CA PHE A 127 -16.45 -0.57 1.54
C PHE A 127 -17.48 -1.01 2.56
#